data_8301d2d3d2bd79248b80134bd0b0c597
#
_entry.id   8301d2d3d2bd79248b80134bd0b0c597
#
_cell.length_a   1.000
_cell.length_b   1.000
_cell.length_c   1.000
_cell.angle_alpha   90.00
_cell.angle_beta   90.00
_cell.angle_gamma   90.00
#
_symmetry.space_group_name_H-M   'P 1'
#
loop_
_entity.id
_entity.type
_entity.pdbx_description
1 polymer ?
#
loop_
_entity_poly.entity_id
_entity_poly.type
_entity_poly.pdbx_seq_one_letter_code
_entity_poly.pdbx_strand_id
1 'polypeptide(L)'
;MKNKFNISILFFIFFLLISENSIADDDFVFESTSIEVSDNGSVIKAKNGVNITSNNGLEISSKESTYSKTSKKLLLIGDVVIFDNKKNITIRSNNIEYDKVSEIIISKDKTLINIDDNFNVKSENISFLKLKNIIQSNEKSVLEDNYKNILETNNFIYLIDLKEFKSKNLVITDKNLNKYFSNEAVMDLGKNQ
;
A
#
# COMPACT_ATOMS: atom_id res chain seq x y z
N MET A 1 -53.36 43.07 8.11
CA MET A 1 -52.51 42.12 7.37
C MET A 1 -51.09 42.21 7.88
N LYS A 2 -50.71 41.40 8.86
CA LYS A 2 -49.38 41.43 9.52
C LYS A 2 -48.70 40.08 9.37
N ASN A 3 -47.50 40.08 8.79
CA ASN A 3 -46.38 39.13 9.00
C ASN A 3 -46.54 37.65 8.59
N LYS A 4 -47.23 37.29 7.52
CA LYS A 4 -47.09 35.94 6.96
C LYS A 4 -45.91 35.78 6.03
N PHE A 5 -45.35 36.89 5.55
CA PHE A 5 -44.21 36.87 4.60
C PHE A 5 -42.86 36.54 5.24
N ASN A 6 -42.67 36.93 6.49
CA ASN A 6 -41.35 36.73 7.18
C ASN A 6 -41.09 35.30 7.65
N ILE A 7 -42.14 34.50 7.93
CA ILE A 7 -41.96 33.11 8.36
C ILE A 7 -41.57 32.20 7.21
N SER A 8 -42.10 32.43 6.02
CA SER A 8 -41.77 31.64 4.83
C SER A 8 -40.33 31.86 4.36
N ILE A 9 -39.82 33.09 4.47
CA ILE A 9 -38.45 33.43 4.16
C ILE A 9 -37.47 32.81 5.17
N LEU A 10 -37.84 32.83 6.43
CA LEU A 10 -37.03 32.21 7.52
C LEU A 10 -36.93 30.69 7.34
N PHE A 11 -38.02 30.03 6.92
CA PHE A 11 -38.04 28.59 6.64
C PHE A 11 -37.21 28.23 5.40
N PHE A 12 -37.21 29.06 4.38
CA PHE A 12 -36.42 28.87 3.17
C PHE A 12 -34.92 29.05 3.42
N ILE A 13 -34.55 30.03 4.25
CA ILE A 13 -33.14 30.23 4.69
C ILE A 13 -32.66 29.08 5.57
N PHE A 14 -33.51 28.54 6.45
CA PHE A 14 -33.16 27.38 7.26
C PHE A 14 -32.95 26.11 6.43
N PHE A 15 -33.67 25.93 5.34
CA PHE A 15 -33.50 24.78 4.43
C PHE A 15 -32.20 24.90 3.59
N LEU A 16 -31.72 26.11 3.32
CA LEU A 16 -30.43 26.34 2.63
C LEU A 16 -29.21 26.11 3.51
N LEU A 17 -29.39 26.12 4.86
CA LEU A 17 -28.29 25.86 5.81
C LEU A 17 -28.09 24.37 6.09
N ILE A 18 -28.97 23.49 5.61
CA ILE A 18 -28.87 22.02 5.78
C ILE A 18 -28.29 21.38 4.50
N SER A 19 -27.59 22.11 3.65
CA SER A 19 -26.71 21.48 2.68
C SER A 19 -25.51 20.92 3.46
N GLU A 20 -25.67 19.72 4.03
CA GLU A 20 -24.53 18.91 4.39
C GLU A 20 -23.64 18.80 3.15
N ASN A 21 -22.51 19.47 3.16
CA ASN A 21 -21.44 19.15 2.26
C ASN A 21 -21.03 17.72 2.60
N SER A 22 -21.70 16.74 1.98
CA SER A 22 -21.18 15.40 1.85
C SER A 22 -19.92 15.54 1.02
N ILE A 23 -18.81 15.86 1.67
CA ILE A 23 -17.49 15.62 1.11
C ILE A 23 -17.45 14.10 1.02
N ALA A 24 -17.73 13.55 -0.15
CA ALA A 24 -17.40 12.19 -0.46
C ALA A 24 -15.87 12.14 -0.38
N ASP A 25 -15.35 11.71 0.78
CA ASP A 25 -13.96 11.36 0.94
C ASP A 25 -13.79 10.04 0.19
N ASP A 26 -13.65 10.15 -1.14
CA ASP A 26 -13.36 9.01 -1.98
C ASP A 26 -11.93 8.59 -1.68
N ASP A 27 -11.79 7.55 -0.86
CA ASP A 27 -10.50 6.96 -0.47
C ASP A 27 -9.63 6.62 -1.70
N PHE A 28 -10.31 6.31 -2.82
CA PHE A 28 -9.69 5.88 -4.08
C PHE A 28 -10.41 6.45 -5.29
N VAL A 29 -9.62 6.86 -6.28
CA VAL A 29 -10.09 7.16 -7.65
C VAL A 29 -9.76 5.98 -8.53
N PHE A 30 -10.75 5.41 -9.21
CA PHE A 30 -10.61 4.25 -10.09
C PHE A 30 -10.68 4.67 -11.55
N GLU A 31 -9.74 4.17 -12.35
CA GLU A 31 -9.71 4.27 -13.80
C GLU A 31 -9.64 2.86 -14.40
N SER A 32 -10.60 2.47 -15.22
CA SER A 32 -10.67 1.16 -15.87
C SER A 32 -11.65 1.18 -17.04
N THR A 33 -11.50 0.25 -17.97
CA THR A 33 -12.44 0.09 -19.08
C THR A 33 -13.75 -0.59 -18.66
N SER A 34 -13.79 -1.24 -17.49
CA SER A 34 -14.98 -1.92 -16.96
C SER A 34 -15.08 -1.70 -15.46
N ILE A 35 -16.07 -0.94 -15.03
CA ILE A 35 -16.36 -0.68 -13.63
C ILE A 35 -17.81 -1.06 -13.35
N GLU A 36 -18.02 -1.92 -12.36
CA GLU A 36 -19.32 -2.33 -11.83
C GLU A 36 -19.45 -1.83 -10.40
N VAL A 37 -20.59 -1.23 -10.07
CA VAL A 37 -20.92 -0.78 -8.73
C VAL A 37 -22.14 -1.56 -8.25
N SER A 38 -22.02 -2.26 -7.14
CA SER A 38 -23.05 -3.12 -6.55
C SER A 38 -23.29 -2.80 -5.07
N ASP A 39 -24.24 -3.53 -4.47
CA ASP A 39 -24.62 -3.41 -3.06
C ASP A 39 -24.91 -1.95 -2.64
N ASN A 40 -25.81 -1.29 -3.38
CA ASN A 40 -26.20 0.11 -3.17
C ASN A 40 -25.00 1.08 -3.16
N GLY A 41 -23.99 0.81 -3.99
CA GLY A 41 -22.82 1.67 -4.11
C GLY A 41 -21.69 1.35 -3.13
N SER A 42 -21.84 0.30 -2.32
CA SER A 42 -20.84 -0.05 -1.30
C SER A 42 -19.71 -0.94 -1.82
N VAL A 43 -19.87 -1.59 -2.97
CA VAL A 43 -18.83 -2.41 -3.59
C VAL A 43 -18.53 -1.90 -5.00
N ILE A 44 -17.25 -1.66 -5.28
CA ILE A 44 -16.74 -1.27 -6.60
C ILE A 44 -15.86 -2.42 -7.10
N LYS A 45 -16.18 -2.95 -8.28
CA LYS A 45 -15.36 -3.91 -9.02
C LYS A 45 -14.88 -3.30 -10.31
N ALA A 46 -13.59 -3.36 -10.57
CA ALA A 46 -13.00 -2.90 -11.82
C ALA A 46 -12.16 -4.02 -12.45
N LYS A 47 -12.18 -4.11 -13.80
CA LYS A 47 -11.55 -5.18 -14.59
C LYS A 47 -10.91 -4.64 -15.85
N ASN A 48 -10.10 -5.51 -16.51
CA ASN A 48 -9.45 -5.23 -17.81
C ASN A 48 -8.42 -4.10 -17.75
N GLY A 49 -7.60 -4.14 -16.73
CA GLY A 49 -6.59 -3.11 -16.47
C GLY A 49 -7.17 -1.97 -15.63
N VAL A 50 -6.70 -1.88 -14.41
CA VAL A 50 -7.19 -0.96 -13.40
C VAL A 50 -6.05 -0.09 -12.92
N ASN A 51 -6.26 1.23 -12.94
CA ASN A 51 -5.40 2.19 -12.26
C ASN A 51 -6.18 2.81 -11.10
N ILE A 52 -5.54 2.92 -9.96
CA ILE A 52 -6.15 3.46 -8.75
C ILE A 52 -5.17 4.46 -8.14
N THR A 53 -5.66 5.64 -7.83
CA THR A 53 -4.92 6.61 -7.02
C THR A 53 -5.61 6.79 -5.68
N SER A 54 -4.82 6.99 -4.62
CA SER A 54 -5.34 7.24 -3.29
C SER A 54 -4.94 8.62 -2.80
N ASN A 55 -5.74 9.20 -1.91
CA ASN A 55 -5.48 10.49 -1.29
C ASN A 55 -4.21 10.50 -0.40
N ASN A 56 -3.70 9.33 -0.01
CA ASN A 56 -2.48 9.20 0.80
C ASN A 56 -1.21 8.94 -0.02
N GLY A 57 -1.27 9.05 -1.35
CA GLY A 57 -0.11 9.01 -2.24
C GLY A 57 0.28 7.63 -2.75
N LEU A 58 -0.66 6.67 -2.77
CA LEU A 58 -0.47 5.41 -3.48
C LEU A 58 -0.94 5.53 -4.92
N GLU A 59 -0.12 5.00 -5.83
CA GLU A 59 -0.46 4.72 -7.22
C GLU A 59 -0.48 3.20 -7.38
N ILE A 60 -1.60 2.67 -7.87
CA ILE A 60 -1.83 1.23 -7.92
C ILE A 60 -2.26 0.84 -9.32
N SER A 61 -1.69 -0.25 -9.84
CA SER A 61 -2.20 -0.90 -11.06
C SER A 61 -2.42 -2.39 -10.83
N SER A 62 -3.42 -2.97 -11.50
CA SER A 62 -3.74 -4.39 -11.46
C SER A 62 -4.58 -4.81 -12.67
N LYS A 63 -4.80 -6.11 -12.87
CA LYS A 63 -5.78 -6.60 -13.86
C LYS A 63 -7.20 -6.41 -13.37
N GLU A 64 -7.45 -6.70 -12.10
CA GLU A 64 -8.76 -6.62 -11.46
C GLU A 64 -8.64 -6.03 -10.06
N SER A 65 -9.69 -5.34 -9.62
CA SER A 65 -9.81 -4.87 -8.24
C SER A 65 -11.24 -5.01 -7.72
N THR A 66 -11.34 -5.18 -6.41
CA THR A 66 -12.60 -5.10 -5.67
C THR A 66 -12.40 -4.26 -4.43
N TYR A 67 -13.16 -3.18 -4.31
CA TYR A 67 -13.15 -2.31 -3.14
C TYR A 67 -14.48 -2.37 -2.41
N SER A 68 -14.44 -2.63 -1.12
CA SER A 68 -15.61 -2.54 -0.23
C SER A 68 -15.52 -1.25 0.58
N LYS A 69 -16.44 -0.32 0.35
CA LYS A 69 -16.55 0.94 1.12
C LYS A 69 -16.91 0.70 2.59
N THR A 70 -17.66 -0.36 2.86
CA THR A 70 -18.08 -0.71 4.22
C THR A 70 -16.92 -1.22 5.08
N SER A 71 -16.11 -2.13 4.55
CA SER A 71 -14.95 -2.68 5.26
C SER A 71 -13.67 -1.88 5.02
N LYS A 72 -13.68 -0.91 4.09
CA LYS A 72 -12.52 -0.13 3.65
C LYS A 72 -11.36 -0.99 3.16
N LYS A 73 -11.67 -2.15 2.57
CA LYS A 73 -10.70 -3.11 2.03
C LYS A 73 -10.68 -3.09 0.52
N LEU A 74 -9.47 -3.03 -0.04
CA LEU A 74 -9.19 -3.12 -1.47
C LEU A 74 -8.45 -4.43 -1.75
N LEU A 75 -9.04 -5.31 -2.56
CA LEU A 75 -8.43 -6.52 -3.08
C LEU A 75 -7.97 -6.28 -4.51
N LEU A 76 -6.72 -6.63 -4.81
CA LEU A 76 -6.06 -6.45 -6.10
C LEU A 76 -5.58 -7.80 -6.62
N ILE A 77 -5.87 -8.10 -7.89
CA ILE A 77 -5.54 -9.38 -8.52
C ILE A 77 -4.91 -9.16 -9.89
N GLY A 78 -3.83 -9.90 -10.13
CA GLY A 78 -3.12 -10.01 -11.40
C GLY A 78 -2.21 -8.82 -11.71
N ASP A 79 -0.91 -9.09 -11.85
CA ASP A 79 0.15 -8.13 -12.19
C ASP A 79 0.08 -6.84 -11.35
N VAL A 80 -0.15 -7.00 -10.06
CA VAL A 80 -0.33 -5.87 -9.14
C VAL A 80 0.97 -5.12 -8.96
N VAL A 81 0.91 -3.80 -9.14
CA VAL A 81 1.98 -2.86 -8.78
C VAL A 81 1.40 -1.81 -7.85
N ILE A 82 2.01 -1.60 -6.71
CA ILE A 82 1.72 -0.50 -5.79
C ILE A 82 3.00 0.35 -5.68
N PHE A 83 2.88 1.64 -5.96
CA PHE A 83 3.93 2.62 -5.75
C PHE A 83 3.51 3.60 -4.65
N ASP A 84 4.29 3.64 -3.57
CA ASP A 84 4.17 4.67 -2.54
C ASP A 84 5.16 5.80 -2.89
N ASN A 85 4.65 6.88 -3.50
CA ASN A 85 5.47 7.98 -3.98
C ASN A 85 6.11 8.79 -2.84
N LYS A 86 5.53 8.76 -1.63
CA LYS A 86 6.09 9.45 -0.45
C LYS A 86 7.28 8.73 0.15
N LYS A 87 7.36 7.42 -0.06
CA LYS A 87 8.39 6.55 0.54
C LYS A 87 9.35 5.98 -0.50
N ASN A 88 9.11 6.23 -1.78
CA ASN A 88 9.84 5.65 -2.91
C ASN A 88 9.93 4.11 -2.81
N ILE A 89 8.78 3.47 -2.54
CA ILE A 89 8.67 2.03 -2.42
C ILE A 89 7.73 1.50 -3.49
N THR A 90 8.19 0.52 -4.26
CA THR A 90 7.36 -0.21 -5.22
C THR A 90 7.17 -1.65 -4.77
N ILE A 91 5.93 -2.13 -4.73
CA ILE A 91 5.57 -3.52 -4.41
C ILE A 91 4.94 -4.16 -5.64
N ARG A 92 5.43 -5.32 -6.07
CA ARG A 92 4.89 -6.10 -7.19
C ARG A 92 4.53 -7.51 -6.73
N SER A 93 3.30 -7.93 -7.01
CA SER A 93 2.80 -9.27 -6.67
C SER A 93 1.59 -9.64 -7.55
N ASN A 94 1.03 -10.84 -7.35
CA ASN A 94 -0.20 -11.26 -8.03
C ASN A 94 -1.47 -11.00 -7.22
N ASN A 95 -1.38 -11.06 -5.88
CA ASN A 95 -2.52 -10.82 -5.00
C ASN A 95 -2.10 -9.93 -3.85
N ILE A 96 -2.79 -8.80 -3.71
CA ILE A 96 -2.55 -7.85 -2.61
C ILE A 96 -3.89 -7.46 -2.01
N GLU A 97 -3.96 -7.45 -0.68
CA GLU A 97 -5.03 -6.84 0.10
C GLU A 97 -4.50 -5.56 0.75
N TYR A 98 -5.24 -4.47 0.64
CA TYR A 98 -4.97 -3.23 1.35
C TYR A 98 -6.16 -2.90 2.25
N ASP A 99 -5.90 -2.84 3.54
CA ASP A 99 -6.83 -2.36 4.55
C ASP A 99 -6.57 -0.86 4.79
N LYS A 100 -7.51 -0.03 4.35
CA LYS A 100 -7.40 1.43 4.40
C LYS A 100 -7.51 1.98 5.84
N VAL A 101 -8.21 1.27 6.73
CA VAL A 101 -8.39 1.71 8.13
C VAL A 101 -7.09 1.55 8.90
N SER A 102 -6.47 0.39 8.79
CA SER A 102 -5.21 0.08 9.47
C SER A 102 -3.97 0.54 8.68
N GLU A 103 -4.15 0.99 7.43
CA GLU A 103 -3.07 1.34 6.49
C GLU A 103 -2.07 0.18 6.33
N ILE A 104 -2.59 -1.07 6.20
CA ILE A 104 -1.79 -2.28 6.04
C ILE A 104 -1.97 -2.83 4.64
N ILE A 105 -0.86 -3.04 3.94
CA ILE A 105 -0.79 -3.76 2.66
C ILE A 105 -0.24 -5.15 2.93
N ILE A 106 -0.95 -6.19 2.49
CA ILE A 106 -0.55 -7.60 2.64
C ILE A 106 -0.48 -8.24 1.26
N SER A 107 0.65 -8.86 0.96
CA SER A 107 0.82 -9.75 -0.17
C SER A 107 1.06 -11.17 0.34
N LYS A 108 0.30 -12.14 -0.19
CA LYS A 108 0.41 -13.57 0.18
C LYS A 108 1.21 -14.40 -0.82
N ASP A 109 1.51 -13.81 -1.98
CA ASP A 109 2.24 -14.46 -3.07
C ASP A 109 3.71 -14.05 -3.10
N LYS A 110 4.44 -14.61 -4.08
CA LYS A 110 5.77 -14.14 -4.43
C LYS A 110 5.71 -12.65 -4.74
N THR A 111 6.51 -11.90 -4.02
CA THR A 111 6.48 -10.45 -4.04
C THR A 111 7.89 -9.92 -4.24
N LEU A 112 8.00 -8.92 -5.10
CA LEU A 112 9.20 -8.13 -5.28
C LEU A 112 8.94 -6.73 -4.72
N ILE A 113 9.78 -6.28 -3.81
CA ILE A 113 9.78 -4.90 -3.32
C ILE A 113 11.04 -4.22 -3.78
N ASN A 114 10.90 -3.04 -4.38
CA ASN A 114 12.01 -2.11 -4.62
C ASN A 114 11.94 -0.99 -3.57
N ILE A 115 13.06 -0.68 -2.94
CA ILE A 115 13.19 0.32 -1.89
C ILE A 115 14.24 1.34 -2.30
N ASP A 116 13.86 2.61 -2.43
CA ASP A 116 14.73 3.75 -2.76
C ASP A 116 15.58 3.53 -4.03
N ASP A 117 15.14 2.67 -4.97
CA ASP A 117 15.89 2.22 -6.14
C ASP A 117 17.25 1.57 -5.84
N ASN A 118 17.53 1.30 -4.57
CA ASN A 118 18.80 0.77 -4.09
C ASN A 118 18.74 -0.70 -3.69
N PHE A 119 17.57 -1.18 -3.26
CA PHE A 119 17.41 -2.53 -2.75
C PHE A 119 16.21 -3.21 -3.37
N ASN A 120 16.40 -4.47 -3.77
CA ASN A 120 15.34 -5.36 -4.21
C ASN A 120 15.15 -6.48 -3.20
N VAL A 121 13.96 -6.62 -2.65
CA VAL A 121 13.58 -7.70 -1.71
C VAL A 121 12.61 -8.65 -2.39
N LYS A 122 12.96 -9.93 -2.47
CA LYS A 122 12.08 -11.01 -2.92
C LYS A 122 11.66 -11.83 -1.71
N SER A 123 10.36 -11.99 -1.50
CA SER A 123 9.79 -12.76 -0.39
C SER A 123 8.37 -13.20 -0.69
N GLU A 124 7.76 -13.91 0.25
CA GLU A 124 6.33 -14.23 0.30
C GLU A 124 5.74 -13.69 1.59
N ASN A 125 4.39 -13.64 1.69
CA ASN A 125 3.67 -13.21 2.90
C ASN A 125 4.20 -11.88 3.50
N ILE A 126 4.34 -10.88 2.64
CA ILE A 126 4.86 -9.56 3.04
C ILE A 126 3.74 -8.72 3.64
N SER A 127 4.06 -8.03 4.73
CA SER A 127 3.21 -6.99 5.31
C SER A 127 3.94 -5.64 5.28
N PHE A 128 3.30 -4.63 4.69
CA PHE A 128 3.73 -3.24 4.79
C PHE A 128 2.77 -2.48 5.73
N LEU A 129 3.24 -2.17 6.92
CA LEU A 129 2.53 -1.43 7.97
C LEU A 129 2.83 0.06 7.77
N LYS A 130 2.07 0.74 6.94
CA LYS A 130 2.35 2.12 6.49
C LYS A 130 2.41 3.12 7.64
N LEU A 131 1.49 3.02 8.62
CA LEU A 131 1.48 3.90 9.79
C LEU A 131 2.70 3.73 10.70
N LYS A 132 3.32 2.55 10.69
CA LYS A 132 4.52 2.25 11.49
C LYS A 132 5.81 2.40 10.71
N ASN A 133 5.75 2.64 9.40
CA ASN A 133 6.90 2.66 8.51
C ASN A 133 7.73 1.36 8.57
N ILE A 134 7.03 0.21 8.55
CA ILE A 134 7.64 -1.13 8.66
C ILE A 134 7.24 -1.99 7.48
N ILE A 135 8.22 -2.64 6.85
CA ILE A 135 8.01 -3.77 5.92
C ILE A 135 8.58 -5.02 6.57
N GLN A 136 7.83 -6.11 6.56
CA GLN A 136 8.27 -7.34 7.20
C GLN A 136 7.75 -8.59 6.49
N SER A 137 8.51 -9.68 6.66
CA SER A 137 8.07 -11.05 6.34
C SER A 137 8.68 -12.04 7.33
N ASN A 138 7.96 -13.11 7.61
CA ASN A 138 8.43 -14.28 8.38
C ASN A 138 8.83 -15.44 7.45
N GLU A 139 8.93 -15.20 6.16
CA GLU A 139 9.27 -16.19 5.16
C GLU A 139 10.71 -16.00 4.65
N LYS A 140 11.23 -17.06 4.01
CA LYS A 140 12.53 -16.97 3.35
C LYS A 140 12.56 -15.80 2.38
N SER A 141 13.54 -14.94 2.55
CA SER A 141 13.67 -13.69 1.81
C SER A 141 15.07 -13.54 1.25
N VAL A 142 15.14 -12.90 0.09
CA VAL A 142 16.40 -12.54 -0.58
C VAL A 142 16.40 -11.06 -0.84
N LEU A 143 17.40 -10.36 -0.34
CA LEU A 143 17.62 -8.94 -0.60
C LEU A 143 18.88 -8.81 -1.48
N GLU A 144 18.79 -8.03 -2.54
CA GLU A 144 19.89 -7.69 -3.45
C GLU A 144 20.09 -6.18 -3.44
N ASP A 145 21.33 -5.73 -3.20
CA ASP A 145 21.69 -4.32 -3.29
C ASP A 145 22.26 -3.95 -4.68
N ASN A 146 22.48 -2.67 -4.92
CA ASN A 146 23.05 -2.17 -6.16
C ASN A 146 24.50 -2.58 -6.41
N TYR A 147 25.21 -3.05 -5.37
CA TYR A 147 26.58 -3.56 -5.45
C TYR A 147 26.63 -5.05 -5.75
N LYS A 148 25.44 -5.70 -5.95
CA LYS A 148 25.30 -7.13 -6.18
C LYS A 148 25.63 -8.00 -4.97
N ASN A 149 25.58 -7.44 -3.75
CA ASN A 149 25.56 -8.27 -2.57
C ASN A 149 24.18 -8.89 -2.40
N ILE A 150 24.17 -10.18 -2.05
CA ILE A 150 22.94 -10.94 -1.86
C ILE A 150 22.83 -11.32 -0.37
N LEU A 151 21.70 -11.00 0.23
CA LEU A 151 21.39 -11.33 1.60
C LEU A 151 20.23 -12.33 1.61
N GLU A 152 20.45 -13.52 2.14
CA GLU A 152 19.42 -14.54 2.32
C GLU A 152 19.09 -14.65 3.81
N THR A 153 17.79 -14.66 4.13
CA THR A 153 17.32 -14.74 5.52
C THR A 153 16.00 -15.52 5.60
N ASN A 154 15.66 -16.02 6.79
CA ASN A 154 14.38 -16.70 7.03
C ASN A 154 13.25 -15.76 7.47
N ASN A 155 13.59 -14.53 7.85
CA ASN A 155 12.64 -13.48 8.18
C ASN A 155 13.34 -12.12 8.10
N PHE A 156 12.57 -11.07 7.95
CA PHE A 156 13.12 -9.72 8.07
C PHE A 156 12.09 -8.72 8.61
N ILE A 157 12.62 -7.63 9.17
CA ILE A 157 11.91 -6.40 9.48
C ILE A 157 12.76 -5.26 8.93
N TYR A 158 12.19 -4.45 8.03
CA TYR A 158 12.80 -3.22 7.54
C TYR A 158 12.09 -2.01 8.16
N LEU A 159 12.84 -1.20 8.88
CA LEU A 159 12.41 0.06 9.50
C LEU A 159 12.73 1.20 8.52
N ILE A 160 11.72 1.71 7.81
CA ILE A 160 11.89 2.65 6.71
C ILE A 160 12.55 3.95 7.17
N ASP A 161 12.07 4.53 8.27
CA ASP A 161 12.57 5.82 8.79
C ASP A 161 14.04 5.75 9.24
N LEU A 162 14.46 4.60 9.74
CA LEU A 162 15.81 4.36 10.21
C LEU A 162 16.72 3.79 9.12
N LYS A 163 16.15 3.35 8.01
CA LYS A 163 16.82 2.56 6.97
C LYS A 163 17.52 1.33 7.53
N GLU A 164 16.97 0.73 8.60
CA GLU A 164 17.50 -0.45 9.26
C GLU A 164 16.81 -1.72 8.78
N PHE A 165 17.63 -2.69 8.38
CA PHE A 165 17.19 -4.06 8.07
C PHE A 165 17.60 -4.98 9.20
N LYS A 166 16.63 -5.63 9.84
CA LYS A 166 16.81 -6.60 10.92
C LYS A 166 16.43 -7.99 10.45
N SER A 167 17.25 -8.97 10.74
CA SER A 167 16.99 -10.35 10.29
C SER A 167 17.58 -11.38 11.23
N LYS A 168 17.14 -12.63 11.08
CA LYS A 168 17.69 -13.83 11.76
C LYS A 168 18.14 -14.83 10.72
N ASN A 169 19.21 -15.61 11.08
CA ASN A 169 19.79 -16.62 10.21
C ASN A 169 20.17 -16.04 8.83
N LEU A 170 20.98 -14.98 8.87
CA LEU A 170 21.41 -14.25 7.68
C LEU A 170 22.63 -14.91 7.04
N VAL A 171 22.59 -15.05 5.74
CA VAL A 171 23.74 -15.35 4.87
C VAL A 171 23.96 -14.17 3.94
N ILE A 172 25.13 -13.56 3.98
CA ILE A 172 25.53 -12.51 3.04
C ILE A 172 26.52 -13.12 2.05
N THR A 173 26.23 -12.96 0.78
CA THR A 173 27.17 -13.29 -0.31
C THR A 173 27.58 -11.98 -0.97
N ASP A 174 28.85 -11.61 -0.89
CA ASP A 174 29.37 -10.41 -1.53
C ASP A 174 29.60 -10.60 -3.04
N LYS A 175 29.90 -9.52 -3.74
CA LYS A 175 30.18 -9.51 -5.18
C LYS A 175 31.35 -10.42 -5.60
N ASN A 176 32.22 -10.81 -4.68
CA ASN A 176 33.36 -11.71 -4.90
C ASN A 176 33.02 -13.16 -4.50
N LEU A 177 31.75 -13.45 -4.20
CA LEU A 177 31.21 -14.75 -3.78
C LEU A 177 31.69 -15.20 -2.39
N ASN A 178 32.27 -14.33 -1.58
CA ASN A 178 32.56 -14.63 -0.17
C ASN A 178 31.24 -14.70 0.62
N LYS A 179 31.16 -15.66 1.54
CA LYS A 179 29.96 -15.87 2.37
C LYS A 179 30.24 -15.56 3.82
N TYR A 180 29.32 -14.80 4.41
CA TYR A 180 29.32 -14.43 5.82
C TYR A 180 28.02 -14.90 6.45
N PHE A 181 28.07 -15.42 7.67
CA PHE A 181 26.93 -16.00 8.37
C PHE A 181 26.71 -15.27 9.69
N SER A 182 25.44 -15.01 10.01
CA SER A 182 25.05 -14.44 11.29
C SER A 182 23.73 -15.01 11.77
N ASN A 183 23.61 -15.31 13.05
CA ASN A 183 22.34 -15.73 13.65
C ASN A 183 21.35 -14.57 13.76
N GLU A 184 21.86 -13.36 14.02
CA GLU A 184 21.07 -12.12 14.07
C GLU A 184 21.89 -11.00 13.46
N ALA A 185 21.22 -10.13 12.71
CA ALA A 185 21.85 -8.97 12.10
C ALA A 185 20.96 -7.74 12.17
N VAL A 186 21.60 -6.61 12.36
CA VAL A 186 21.03 -5.28 12.14
C VAL A 186 21.94 -4.56 11.17
N MET A 187 21.41 -4.18 10.02
CA MET A 187 22.17 -3.49 8.98
C MET A 187 21.57 -2.12 8.72
N ASP A 188 22.40 -1.10 8.72
CA ASP A 188 22.05 0.25 8.32
C ASP A 188 22.22 0.36 6.80
N LEU A 189 21.10 0.33 6.09
CA LEU A 189 21.09 0.46 4.63
C LEU A 189 21.26 1.92 4.15
N GLY A 190 21.24 2.88 5.06
CA GLY A 190 21.45 4.30 4.77
C GLY A 190 22.92 4.72 4.68
N LYS A 191 23.83 3.94 5.24
CA LYS A 191 25.27 4.28 5.32
C LYS A 191 26.14 3.69 4.21
N ASN A 192 25.57 2.85 3.35
CA ASN A 192 26.31 2.21 2.26
C ASN A 192 26.23 3.04 0.96
N GLN A 193 26.57 4.32 1.04
CA GLN A 193 26.75 5.18 -0.13
C GLN A 193 28.22 5.56 -0.29
#